data_09179afbcfac1404dae00fc0d6209006
#
_entry.id   09179afbcfac1404dae00fc0d6209006
#
_cell.length_a   1.000
_cell.length_b   1.000
_cell.length_c   1.000
_cell.angle_alpha   90.00
_cell.angle_beta   90.00
_cell.angle_gamma   90.00
#
_symmetry.space_group_name_H-M   'P 1'
#
loop_
_entity.id
_entity.type
_entity.pdbx_description
1 polymer ?
#
loop_
_entity_poly.entity_id
_entity_poly.type
_entity_poly.pdbx_seq_one_letter_code
_entity_poly.pdbx_strand_id
1 'polypeptide(L)'
;MAGSHKNPYAEDAMNQAARKDLFAHKAGSYDSRSNRISNLDSIASTIIANVKLDRGMHLVDFGAGTGMLLERIAPHVRKITSIDVSPSMAKQLLEKKDRLPCELEQIELDLETADAPGVYDGVISSMTLHHIRDVEALLRKFHAMLKSGGFIALADLDREDGSFHTEETGVRHFGFERPWIEAAARKADFRDVATHDASVISKPNGDFPVFLLTARR
;
A
#
# COMPACT_ATOMS: atom_id res chain seq x y z
N MET A 1 21.00 8.42 41.76
CA MET A 1 21.35 8.74 40.36
C MET A 1 20.27 8.09 39.50
N ALA A 2 19.32 8.89 39.01
CA ALA A 2 18.22 8.42 38.18
C ALA A 2 18.70 8.42 36.71
N GLY A 3 18.85 7.24 36.12
CA GLY A 3 19.16 7.11 34.71
C GLY A 3 17.97 7.51 33.87
N SER A 4 18.11 8.57 33.07
CA SER A 4 17.10 8.97 32.08
C SER A 4 17.01 7.91 30.99
N HIS A 5 15.93 7.14 31.00
CA HIS A 5 15.57 6.30 29.87
C HIS A 5 15.23 7.24 28.69
N LYS A 6 16.15 7.39 27.75
CA LYS A 6 15.83 8.02 26.45
C LYS A 6 14.83 7.12 25.73
N ASN A 7 13.69 7.70 25.39
CA ASN A 7 12.69 7.05 24.56
C ASN A 7 13.27 6.85 23.13
N PRO A 8 13.52 5.62 22.67
CA PRO A 8 14.11 5.39 21.35
C PRO A 8 13.21 5.85 20.18
N TYR A 9 11.92 6.07 20.43
CA TYR A 9 10.97 6.54 19.40
C TYR A 9 11.01 8.07 19.19
N ALA A 10 11.68 8.85 20.07
CA ALA A 10 11.74 10.31 19.94
C ALA A 10 12.71 10.80 18.86
N GLU A 11 13.79 10.06 18.59
CA GLU A 11 14.76 10.41 17.53
C GLU A 11 14.22 10.05 16.12
N ASP A 12 13.42 8.98 15.99
CA ASP A 12 12.77 8.61 14.73
C ASP A 12 11.65 9.60 14.36
N ALA A 13 10.88 10.10 15.32
CA ALA A 13 9.86 11.12 15.09
C ALA A 13 10.44 12.45 14.59
N MET A 14 11.64 12.84 15.05
CA MET A 14 12.33 14.04 14.57
C MET A 14 12.85 13.90 13.14
N ASN A 15 13.23 12.69 12.71
CA ASN A 15 13.70 12.43 11.35
C ASN A 15 12.54 12.32 10.34
N GLN A 16 11.34 11.91 10.78
CA GLN A 16 10.11 11.91 9.98
C GLN A 16 9.60 13.33 9.68
N ALA A 17 9.71 14.26 10.62
CA ALA A 17 9.29 15.67 10.45
C ALA A 17 10.08 16.44 9.36
N ALA A 18 11.22 15.92 8.91
CA ALA A 18 12.06 16.53 7.88
C ALA A 18 11.78 16.01 6.44
N ARG A 19 10.95 14.97 6.27
CA ARG A 19 10.58 14.49 4.92
C ARG A 19 9.58 15.43 4.27
N LYS A 20 9.98 15.96 3.10
CA LYS A 20 9.06 16.74 2.26
C LYS A 20 7.89 15.85 1.84
N ASP A 21 6.66 16.26 2.18
CA ASP A 21 5.45 15.58 1.68
C ASP A 21 5.31 15.84 0.17
N LEU A 22 5.75 14.86 -0.63
CA LEU A 22 5.77 14.93 -2.10
C LEU A 22 4.36 14.96 -2.71
N PHE A 23 3.34 14.59 -1.95
CA PHE A 23 1.95 14.49 -2.40
C PHE A 23 1.06 15.64 -1.93
N ALA A 24 1.57 16.56 -1.09
CA ALA A 24 0.79 17.66 -0.50
C ALA A 24 0.03 18.51 -1.53
N HIS A 25 0.65 18.78 -2.70
CA HIS A 25 0.05 19.59 -3.77
C HIS A 25 -1.09 18.87 -4.52
N LYS A 26 -1.21 17.55 -4.39
CA LYS A 26 -2.19 16.70 -5.10
C LYS A 26 -3.31 16.19 -4.20
N ALA A 27 -3.13 16.16 -2.88
CA ALA A 27 -4.03 15.48 -1.96
C ALA A 27 -5.49 15.92 -2.12
N GLY A 28 -5.76 17.22 -2.19
CA GLY A 28 -7.13 17.75 -2.27
C GLY A 28 -7.87 17.48 -3.59
N SER A 29 -7.16 17.11 -4.66
CA SER A 29 -7.75 16.80 -5.98
C SER A 29 -7.48 15.36 -6.41
N TYR A 30 -6.92 14.55 -5.53
CA TYR A 30 -6.44 13.20 -5.87
C TYR A 30 -7.56 12.29 -6.35
N ASP A 31 -8.72 12.36 -5.71
CA ASP A 31 -9.87 11.50 -5.97
C ASP A 31 -10.75 11.97 -7.14
N SER A 32 -10.55 13.18 -7.67
CA SER A 32 -11.44 13.78 -8.66
C SER A 32 -11.22 13.29 -10.10
N ARG A 33 -10.17 12.52 -10.36
CA ARG A 33 -9.85 12.03 -11.72
C ARG A 33 -10.61 10.74 -12.03
N SER A 34 -11.54 10.79 -12.98
CA SER A 34 -12.39 9.64 -13.38
C SER A 34 -11.61 8.38 -13.72
N ASN A 35 -10.46 8.51 -14.39
CA ASN A 35 -9.61 7.37 -14.75
C ASN A 35 -9.01 6.64 -13.54
N ARG A 36 -8.76 7.36 -12.42
CA ARG A 36 -8.30 6.72 -11.17
C ARG A 36 -9.40 5.91 -10.52
N ILE A 37 -10.62 6.43 -10.53
CA ILE A 37 -11.79 5.75 -9.96
C ILE A 37 -11.97 4.39 -10.64
N SER A 38 -12.06 4.37 -11.98
CA SER A 38 -12.27 3.13 -12.73
C SER A 38 -11.12 2.13 -12.57
N ASN A 39 -9.87 2.60 -12.52
CA ASN A 39 -8.72 1.73 -12.29
C ASN A 39 -8.75 1.09 -10.90
N LEU A 40 -9.10 1.87 -9.87
CA LEU A 40 -9.18 1.33 -8.51
C LEU A 40 -10.40 0.42 -8.31
N ASP A 41 -11.51 0.65 -9.03
CA ASP A 41 -12.63 -0.28 -9.06
C ASP A 41 -12.21 -1.64 -9.63
N SER A 42 -11.44 -1.64 -10.73
CA SER A 42 -10.89 -2.85 -11.34
C SER A 42 -9.92 -3.58 -10.41
N ILE A 43 -8.96 -2.84 -9.80
CA ILE A 43 -7.99 -3.40 -8.84
C ILE A 43 -8.71 -4.02 -7.64
N ALA A 44 -9.66 -3.30 -7.02
CA ALA A 44 -10.41 -3.80 -5.89
C ALA A 44 -11.23 -5.05 -6.24
N SER A 45 -11.87 -5.06 -7.42
CA SER A 45 -12.61 -6.23 -7.92
C SER A 45 -11.69 -7.43 -8.11
N THR A 46 -10.48 -7.21 -8.65
CA THR A 46 -9.48 -8.27 -8.82
C THR A 46 -8.99 -8.79 -7.45
N ILE A 47 -8.78 -7.92 -6.46
CA ILE A 47 -8.45 -8.34 -5.10
C ILE A 47 -9.57 -9.22 -4.54
N ILE A 48 -10.84 -8.76 -4.57
CA ILE A 48 -12.00 -9.49 -4.05
C ILE A 48 -12.18 -10.85 -4.73
N ALA A 49 -11.86 -10.95 -6.02
CA ALA A 49 -11.97 -12.20 -6.78
C ALA A 49 -10.87 -13.22 -6.45
N ASN A 50 -9.67 -12.77 -6.04
CA ASN A 50 -8.50 -13.63 -5.86
C ASN A 50 -8.11 -13.88 -4.40
N VAL A 51 -8.63 -13.09 -3.44
CA VAL A 51 -8.43 -13.32 -2.01
C VAL A 51 -9.76 -13.42 -1.29
N LYS A 52 -9.89 -14.42 -0.42
CA LYS A 52 -11.11 -14.57 0.38
C LYS A 52 -11.08 -13.53 1.50
N LEU A 53 -11.93 -12.52 1.41
CA LEU A 53 -12.16 -11.54 2.46
C LEU A 53 -13.26 -12.02 3.41
N ASP A 54 -13.19 -11.61 4.68
CA ASP A 54 -14.15 -11.94 5.72
C ASP A 54 -14.34 -10.77 6.69
N ARG A 55 -15.57 -10.57 7.17
CA ARG A 55 -15.93 -9.48 8.09
C ARG A 55 -15.30 -9.56 9.49
N GLY A 56 -14.59 -10.61 9.82
CA GLY A 56 -13.76 -10.71 11.01
C GLY A 56 -12.32 -10.20 10.83
N MET A 57 -11.88 -9.99 9.58
CA MET A 57 -10.50 -9.68 9.26
C MET A 57 -10.10 -8.26 9.65
N HIS A 58 -8.82 -8.13 10.02
CA HIS A 58 -8.11 -6.87 10.21
C HIS A 58 -6.98 -6.79 9.18
N LEU A 59 -7.09 -5.86 8.22
CA LEU A 59 -6.12 -5.67 7.15
C LEU A 59 -5.22 -4.45 7.40
N VAL A 60 -4.10 -4.41 6.69
CA VAL A 60 -3.30 -3.21 6.47
C VAL A 60 -3.52 -2.74 5.03
N ASP A 61 -3.74 -1.44 4.82
CA ASP A 61 -3.60 -0.77 3.53
C ASP A 61 -2.28 0.02 3.54
N PHE A 62 -1.29 -0.49 2.82
CA PHE A 62 0.05 0.09 2.75
C PHE A 62 0.15 1.11 1.60
N GLY A 63 0.56 2.33 1.95
CA GLY A 63 0.51 3.47 1.04
C GLY A 63 -0.93 3.85 0.74
N ALA A 64 -1.78 3.91 1.77
CA ALA A 64 -3.22 4.07 1.63
C ALA A 64 -3.64 5.37 0.94
N GLY A 65 -2.78 6.40 0.95
CA GLY A 65 -3.07 7.70 0.37
C GLY A 65 -4.36 8.30 0.91
N THR A 66 -5.25 8.71 0.03
CA THR A 66 -6.57 9.24 0.38
C THR A 66 -7.60 8.15 0.73
N GLY A 67 -7.20 6.85 0.72
CA GLY A 67 -8.04 5.72 1.07
C GLY A 67 -8.95 5.20 -0.05
N MET A 68 -8.66 5.51 -1.30
CA MET A 68 -9.51 5.09 -2.43
C MET A 68 -9.63 3.57 -2.57
N LEU A 69 -8.54 2.79 -2.37
CA LEU A 69 -8.61 1.33 -2.33
C LEU A 69 -9.33 0.87 -1.06
N LEU A 70 -8.96 1.48 0.08
CA LEU A 70 -9.55 1.18 1.38
C LEU A 70 -11.07 1.27 1.37
N GLU A 71 -11.65 2.34 0.79
CA GLU A 71 -13.11 2.54 0.69
C GLU A 71 -13.82 1.36 0.00
N ARG A 72 -13.16 0.72 -0.99
CA ARG A 72 -13.71 -0.41 -1.74
C ARG A 72 -13.62 -1.73 -1.00
N ILE A 73 -12.57 -1.88 -0.19
CA ILE A 73 -12.35 -3.11 0.61
C ILE A 73 -13.09 -3.07 1.95
N ALA A 74 -13.33 -1.87 2.49
CA ALA A 74 -13.98 -1.66 3.79
C ALA A 74 -15.31 -2.43 3.99
N PRO A 75 -16.20 -2.59 2.99
CA PRO A 75 -17.44 -3.38 3.16
C PRO A 75 -17.23 -4.86 3.46
N HIS A 76 -16.03 -5.39 3.19
CA HIS A 76 -15.73 -6.82 3.24
C HIS A 76 -14.99 -7.26 4.50
N VAL A 77 -14.53 -6.30 5.34
CA VAL A 77 -13.67 -6.59 6.49
C VAL A 77 -14.14 -5.85 7.75
N ARG A 78 -13.61 -6.23 8.92
CA ARG A 78 -13.95 -5.59 10.20
C ARG A 78 -13.16 -4.29 10.42
N LYS A 79 -11.87 -4.31 10.11
CA LYS A 79 -10.95 -3.21 10.41
C LYS A 79 -9.87 -3.08 9.34
N ILE A 80 -9.49 -1.85 9.04
CA ILE A 80 -8.32 -1.56 8.21
C ILE A 80 -7.42 -0.58 8.98
N THR A 81 -6.13 -0.92 9.08
CA THR A 81 -5.08 0.00 9.50
C THR A 81 -4.45 0.58 8.24
N SER A 82 -4.61 1.87 8.01
CA SER A 82 -3.90 2.59 6.96
C SER A 82 -2.49 2.94 7.42
N ILE A 83 -1.48 2.64 6.58
CA ILE A 83 -0.09 3.02 6.81
C ILE A 83 0.35 3.89 5.62
N ASP A 84 0.69 5.15 5.90
CA ASP A 84 1.16 6.09 4.89
C ASP A 84 2.17 7.07 5.50
N VAL A 85 3.06 7.60 4.68
CA VAL A 85 4.08 8.58 5.09
C VAL A 85 3.66 10.03 4.82
N SER A 86 2.53 10.24 4.12
CA SER A 86 2.04 11.56 3.70
C SER A 86 0.95 12.07 4.65
N PRO A 87 1.24 13.08 5.50
CA PRO A 87 0.23 13.67 6.39
C PRO A 87 -0.93 14.30 5.64
N SER A 88 -0.67 14.87 4.46
CA SER A 88 -1.72 15.51 3.64
C SER A 88 -2.69 14.49 3.05
N MET A 89 -2.21 13.32 2.61
CA MET A 89 -3.06 12.20 2.16
C MET A 89 -3.86 11.62 3.33
N ALA A 90 -3.19 11.39 4.44
CA ALA A 90 -3.77 10.89 5.67
C ALA A 90 -4.93 11.76 6.17
N LYS A 91 -4.81 13.09 6.09
CA LYS A 91 -5.89 14.03 6.40
C LYS A 91 -7.13 13.82 5.53
N GLN A 92 -6.97 13.62 4.22
CA GLN A 92 -8.08 13.36 3.31
C GLN A 92 -8.79 12.04 3.63
N LEU A 93 -8.04 11.01 4.00
CA LEU A 93 -8.61 9.74 4.46
C LEU A 93 -9.43 9.92 5.74
N LEU A 94 -8.94 10.68 6.72
CA LEU A 94 -9.66 10.93 7.98
C LEU A 94 -11.01 11.66 7.76
N GLU A 95 -11.12 12.53 6.77
CA GLU A 95 -12.38 13.19 6.42
C GLU A 95 -13.48 12.21 5.94
N LYS A 96 -13.07 11.00 5.54
CA LYS A 96 -13.98 9.93 5.10
C LYS A 96 -14.31 8.92 6.21
N LYS A 97 -13.61 8.96 7.34
CA LYS A 97 -13.66 7.93 8.38
C LYS A 97 -15.07 7.55 8.82
N ASP A 98 -15.93 8.53 9.07
CA ASP A 98 -17.28 8.29 9.59
C ASP A 98 -18.24 7.67 8.57
N ARG A 99 -17.83 7.60 7.30
CA ARG A 99 -18.59 6.98 6.20
C ARG A 99 -18.13 5.56 5.89
N LEU A 100 -17.02 5.12 6.45
CA LEU A 100 -16.48 3.79 6.19
C LEU A 100 -17.29 2.72 6.94
N PRO A 101 -17.66 1.61 6.29
CA PRO A 101 -18.40 0.53 6.93
C PRO A 101 -17.51 -0.43 7.76
N CYS A 102 -16.29 -0.04 8.07
CA CYS A 102 -15.34 -0.77 8.92
C CYS A 102 -14.64 0.17 9.90
N GLU A 103 -13.95 -0.39 10.89
CA GLU A 103 -13.09 0.37 11.77
C GLU A 103 -11.84 0.85 11.00
N LEU A 104 -11.51 2.15 11.12
CA LEU A 104 -10.28 2.74 10.58
C LEU A 104 -9.33 3.09 11.72
N GLU A 105 -8.12 2.54 11.64
CA GLU A 105 -6.95 3.01 12.37
C GLU A 105 -5.96 3.62 11.38
N GLN A 106 -5.31 4.72 11.76
CA GLN A 106 -4.32 5.38 10.90
C GLN A 106 -2.98 5.46 11.62
N ILE A 107 -1.93 5.07 10.89
CA ILE A 107 -0.55 5.12 11.36
C ILE A 107 0.29 5.86 10.31
N GLU A 108 0.89 6.98 10.70
CA GLU A 108 1.92 7.64 9.92
C GLU A 108 3.25 6.93 10.18
N LEU A 109 3.68 6.11 9.24
CA LEU A 109 4.86 5.26 9.41
C LEU A 109 5.53 4.96 8.07
N ASP A 110 6.86 5.03 8.07
CA ASP A 110 7.69 4.56 6.97
C ASP A 110 8.19 3.14 7.25
N LEU A 111 7.61 2.17 6.54
CA LEU A 111 8.02 0.76 6.67
C LEU A 111 9.42 0.46 6.11
N GLU A 112 10.07 1.37 5.39
CA GLU A 112 11.48 1.19 5.05
C GLU A 112 12.39 1.35 6.28
N THR A 113 11.99 2.15 7.27
CA THR A 113 12.82 2.50 8.44
C THR A 113 12.31 1.91 9.75
N ALA A 114 11.03 1.54 9.84
CA ALA A 114 10.42 1.02 11.06
C ALA A 114 9.53 -0.20 10.77
N ASP A 115 9.10 -0.91 11.81
CA ASP A 115 8.19 -2.04 11.73
C ASP A 115 6.79 -1.64 12.17
N ALA A 116 5.77 -2.12 11.48
CA ALA A 116 4.39 -1.89 11.88
C ALA A 116 4.06 -2.65 13.16
N PRO A 117 3.32 -2.04 14.09
CA PRO A 117 2.83 -2.72 15.27
C PRO A 117 1.73 -3.73 14.93
N GLY A 118 1.71 -4.85 15.62
CA GLY A 118 0.61 -5.83 15.56
C GLY A 118 0.79 -6.92 14.50
N VAL A 119 -0.26 -7.74 14.38
CA VAL A 119 -0.37 -8.82 13.40
C VAL A 119 -1.73 -8.75 12.70
N TYR A 120 -1.74 -9.03 11.40
CA TYR A 120 -2.86 -8.76 10.51
C TYR A 120 -3.27 -10.00 9.72
N ASP A 121 -4.50 -10.01 9.24
CA ASP A 121 -5.02 -11.08 8.39
C ASP A 121 -4.60 -10.92 6.93
N GLY A 122 -4.31 -9.68 6.51
CA GLY A 122 -3.84 -9.39 5.15
C GLY A 122 -3.22 -8.01 5.03
N VAL A 123 -2.39 -7.87 3.98
CA VAL A 123 -1.85 -6.57 3.52
C VAL A 123 -2.37 -6.33 2.11
N ILE A 124 -3.00 -5.20 1.90
CA ILE A 124 -3.37 -4.68 0.58
C ILE A 124 -2.53 -3.45 0.25
N SER A 125 -2.31 -3.18 -1.02
CA SER A 125 -1.65 -1.97 -1.50
C SER A 125 -1.97 -1.73 -2.96
N SER A 126 -1.96 -0.48 -3.39
CA SER A 126 -2.11 -0.11 -4.79
C SER A 126 -1.21 1.06 -5.15
N MET A 127 -0.40 0.88 -6.21
CA MET A 127 0.42 1.94 -6.79
C MET A 127 1.40 2.58 -5.78
N THR A 128 2.05 1.76 -4.96
CA THR A 128 2.95 2.22 -3.87
C THR A 128 4.33 1.57 -3.93
N LEU A 129 4.42 0.30 -4.36
CA LEU A 129 5.69 -0.45 -4.34
C LEU A 129 6.78 0.21 -5.17
N HIS A 130 6.41 0.86 -6.27
CA HIS A 130 7.37 1.56 -7.13
C HIS A 130 8.05 2.78 -6.47
N HIS A 131 7.60 3.23 -5.30
CA HIS A 131 8.28 4.24 -4.48
C HIS A 131 9.25 3.63 -3.46
N ILE A 132 9.23 2.32 -3.24
CA ILE A 132 10.02 1.64 -2.22
C ILE A 132 11.40 1.29 -2.77
N ARG A 133 12.46 1.59 -2.02
CA ARG A 133 13.84 1.31 -2.43
C ARG A 133 14.16 -0.18 -2.42
N ASP A 134 13.84 -0.87 -1.32
CA ASP A 134 14.09 -2.30 -1.11
C ASP A 134 12.76 -3.06 -0.95
N VAL A 135 12.18 -3.45 -2.10
CA VAL A 135 10.91 -4.21 -2.14
C VAL A 135 11.06 -5.59 -1.52
N GLU A 136 12.24 -6.24 -1.64
CA GLU A 136 12.47 -7.54 -0.99
C GLU A 136 12.46 -7.42 0.55
N ALA A 137 13.07 -6.36 1.10
CA ALA A 137 13.00 -6.12 2.54
C ALA A 137 11.56 -5.82 3.00
N LEU A 138 10.81 -5.03 2.23
CA LEU A 138 9.41 -4.73 2.51
C LEU A 138 8.54 -6.01 2.50
N LEU A 139 8.73 -6.91 1.53
CA LEU A 139 8.01 -8.18 1.49
C LEU A 139 8.30 -9.07 2.72
N ARG A 140 9.54 -9.10 3.22
CA ARG A 140 9.87 -9.78 4.48
C ARG A 140 9.14 -9.16 5.68
N LYS A 141 9.03 -7.83 5.73
CA LYS A 141 8.25 -7.13 6.77
C LYS A 141 6.77 -7.47 6.68
N PHE A 142 6.20 -7.50 5.47
CA PHE A 142 4.81 -7.93 5.27
C PHE A 142 4.60 -9.37 5.76
N HIS A 143 5.54 -10.28 5.42
CA HIS A 143 5.45 -11.63 5.92
C HIS A 143 5.48 -11.68 7.46
N ALA A 144 6.36 -10.94 8.12
CA ALA A 144 6.50 -10.91 9.57
C ALA A 144 5.24 -10.40 10.29
N MET A 145 4.55 -9.39 9.73
CA MET A 145 3.36 -8.78 10.31
C MET A 145 2.05 -9.53 10.02
N LEU A 146 2.07 -10.57 9.19
CA LEU A 146 0.88 -11.37 8.90
C LEU A 146 0.68 -12.49 9.93
N LYS A 147 -0.57 -12.87 10.18
CA LYS A 147 -0.94 -14.11 10.87
C LYS A 147 -0.61 -15.32 9.98
N SER A 148 -0.49 -16.51 10.58
CA SER A 148 -0.43 -17.75 9.81
C SER A 148 -1.66 -17.88 8.91
N GLY A 149 -1.45 -18.16 7.60
CA GLY A 149 -2.51 -18.17 6.59
C GLY A 149 -2.97 -16.80 6.11
N GLY A 150 -2.38 -15.72 6.62
CA GLY A 150 -2.61 -14.36 6.13
C GLY A 150 -2.14 -14.19 4.69
N PHE A 151 -2.52 -13.09 4.05
CA PHE A 151 -2.26 -12.87 2.63
C PHE A 151 -1.65 -11.50 2.34
N ILE A 152 -1.03 -11.39 1.17
CA ILE A 152 -0.77 -10.11 0.51
C ILE A 152 -1.59 -10.01 -0.78
N ALA A 153 -2.04 -8.78 -1.13
CA ALA A 153 -2.67 -8.44 -2.39
C ALA A 153 -2.19 -7.06 -2.81
N LEU A 154 -1.14 -7.03 -3.63
CA LEU A 154 -0.36 -5.82 -3.94
C LEU A 154 -0.46 -5.52 -5.44
N ALA A 155 -1.08 -4.40 -5.80
CA ALA A 155 -1.22 -3.96 -7.19
C ALA A 155 -0.18 -2.88 -7.52
N ASP A 156 0.53 -3.06 -8.63
CA ASP A 156 1.48 -2.07 -9.15
C ASP A 156 1.67 -2.22 -10.66
N LEU A 157 2.44 -1.31 -11.26
CA LEU A 157 2.72 -1.27 -12.69
C LEU A 157 3.54 -2.48 -13.15
N ASP A 158 3.15 -3.07 -14.27
CA ASP A 158 4.08 -3.85 -15.07
C ASP A 158 5.27 -2.99 -15.48
N ARG A 159 6.41 -3.63 -15.78
CA ARG A 159 7.62 -2.94 -16.22
C ARG A 159 7.32 -2.00 -17.39
N GLU A 160 7.73 -0.73 -17.25
CA GLU A 160 7.54 0.30 -18.26
C GLU A 160 8.86 1.09 -18.49
N ASP A 161 8.88 2.03 -19.41
CA ASP A 161 10.08 2.74 -19.88
C ASP A 161 10.42 4.03 -19.11
N GLY A 162 9.70 4.33 -18.02
CA GLY A 162 9.82 5.56 -17.24
C GLY A 162 8.85 6.66 -17.66
N SER A 163 8.03 6.42 -18.68
CA SER A 163 7.10 7.44 -19.20
C SER A 163 5.79 7.57 -18.42
N PHE A 164 5.52 6.63 -17.51
CA PHE A 164 4.33 6.71 -16.65
C PHE A 164 4.33 7.93 -15.73
N HIS A 165 5.46 8.25 -15.10
CA HIS A 165 5.56 9.37 -14.17
C HIS A 165 6.10 10.62 -14.88
N THR A 166 5.26 11.66 -14.96
CA THR A 166 5.61 12.94 -15.60
C THR A 166 6.08 14.00 -14.61
N GLU A 167 6.08 13.70 -13.32
CA GLU A 167 6.48 14.58 -12.23
C GLU A 167 7.39 13.83 -11.25
N GLU A 168 8.27 14.58 -10.55
CA GLU A 168 9.11 14.03 -9.49
C GLU A 168 8.26 13.68 -8.27
N THR A 169 8.00 12.39 -8.08
CA THR A 169 7.21 11.86 -6.95
C THR A 169 7.97 10.83 -6.13
N GLY A 170 9.30 10.79 -6.25
CA GLY A 170 10.13 9.86 -5.50
C GLY A 170 10.06 8.42 -6.01
N VAL A 171 9.81 8.23 -7.30
CA VAL A 171 9.78 6.93 -7.95
C VAL A 171 11.17 6.28 -7.91
N ARG A 172 11.22 4.98 -7.59
CA ARG A 172 12.42 4.15 -7.51
C ARG A 172 12.46 3.07 -8.57
N HIS A 173 11.28 2.61 -9.02
CA HIS A 173 11.13 1.56 -10.01
C HIS A 173 10.14 1.99 -11.09
N PHE A 174 10.47 1.72 -12.34
CA PHE A 174 9.57 1.91 -13.48
C PHE A 174 8.76 0.62 -13.70
N GLY A 175 7.88 0.29 -12.72
CA GLY A 175 7.15 -0.94 -12.68
C GLY A 175 8.04 -2.17 -12.43
N PHE A 176 7.43 -3.36 -12.47
CA PHE A 176 8.08 -4.62 -12.12
C PHE A 176 7.84 -5.68 -13.18
N GLU A 177 8.88 -6.48 -13.45
CA GLU A 177 8.71 -7.73 -14.16
C GLU A 177 7.98 -8.73 -13.26
N ARG A 178 6.86 -9.29 -13.74
CA ARG A 178 6.05 -10.24 -12.94
C ARG A 178 6.86 -11.43 -12.42
N PRO A 179 7.74 -12.09 -13.21
CA PRO A 179 8.58 -13.16 -12.68
C PRO A 179 9.52 -12.71 -11.55
N TRP A 180 10.00 -11.46 -11.60
CA TRP A 180 10.88 -10.92 -10.56
C TRP A 180 10.12 -10.70 -9.25
N ILE A 181 8.96 -10.05 -9.28
CA ILE A 181 8.18 -9.76 -8.07
C ILE A 181 7.63 -11.03 -7.42
N GLU A 182 7.27 -12.05 -8.24
CA GLU A 182 6.90 -13.38 -7.74
C GLU A 182 8.08 -14.08 -7.06
N ALA A 183 9.27 -14.04 -7.67
CA ALA A 183 10.47 -14.62 -7.06
C ALA A 183 10.84 -13.92 -5.75
N ALA A 184 10.71 -12.57 -5.68
CA ALA A 184 10.93 -11.79 -4.47
C ALA A 184 9.94 -12.18 -3.35
N ALA A 185 8.67 -12.41 -3.68
CA ALA A 185 7.68 -12.88 -2.71
C ALA A 185 8.01 -14.29 -2.19
N ARG A 186 8.40 -15.23 -3.08
CA ARG A 186 8.84 -16.58 -2.66
C ARG A 186 10.09 -16.54 -1.77
N LYS A 187 11.04 -15.64 -2.08
CA LYS A 187 12.25 -15.42 -1.26
C LYS A 187 11.94 -14.84 0.13
N ALA A 188 10.80 -14.16 0.26
CA ALA A 188 10.26 -13.66 1.53
C ALA A 188 9.36 -14.69 2.25
N ASP A 189 9.46 -15.98 1.90
CA ASP A 189 8.75 -17.14 2.46
C ASP A 189 7.24 -17.16 2.20
N PHE A 190 6.74 -16.37 1.24
CA PHE A 190 5.37 -16.47 0.80
C PHE A 190 5.13 -17.71 -0.07
N ARG A 191 3.92 -18.28 0.03
CA ARG A 191 3.40 -19.43 -0.74
C ARG A 191 2.24 -19.02 -1.62
N ASP A 192 1.81 -19.90 -2.52
CA ASP A 192 0.67 -19.65 -3.43
C ASP A 192 0.82 -18.31 -4.18
N VAL A 193 2.06 -18.02 -4.60
CA VAL A 193 2.43 -16.75 -5.24
C VAL A 193 1.93 -16.75 -6.68
N ALA A 194 1.10 -15.78 -7.03
CA ALA A 194 0.58 -15.58 -8.38
C ALA A 194 0.43 -14.09 -8.71
N THR A 195 0.55 -13.76 -9.99
CA THR A 195 0.21 -12.44 -10.54
C THR A 195 -1.00 -12.53 -11.46
N HIS A 196 -1.86 -11.52 -11.40
CA HIS A 196 -3.10 -11.41 -12.16
C HIS A 196 -3.15 -10.06 -12.89
N ASP A 197 -3.85 -9.97 -14.01
CA ASP A 197 -4.17 -8.67 -14.62
C ASP A 197 -5.19 -7.95 -13.74
N ALA A 198 -4.87 -6.72 -13.33
CA ALA A 198 -5.73 -5.97 -12.42
C ALA A 198 -6.40 -4.77 -13.09
N SER A 199 -5.67 -4.03 -13.91
CA SER A 199 -6.18 -2.85 -14.61
C SER A 199 -5.24 -2.45 -15.75
N VAL A 200 -5.66 -1.47 -16.55
CA VAL A 200 -4.79 -0.76 -17.51
C VAL A 200 -5.02 0.73 -17.32
N ILE A 201 -3.95 1.47 -17.04
CA ILE A 201 -4.01 2.93 -16.90
C ILE A 201 -3.67 3.57 -18.24
N SER A 202 -4.71 4.07 -18.94
CA SER A 202 -4.51 4.80 -20.20
C SER A 202 -4.13 6.24 -19.94
N LYS A 203 -3.06 6.70 -20.58
CA LYS A 203 -2.57 8.08 -20.60
C LYS A 203 -2.36 8.54 -22.04
N PRO A 204 -2.20 9.83 -22.31
CA PRO A 204 -1.94 10.32 -23.65
C PRO A 204 -0.70 9.74 -24.32
N ASN A 205 0.27 9.27 -23.53
CA ASN A 205 1.54 8.70 -23.98
C ASN A 205 1.57 7.16 -23.99
N GLY A 206 0.46 6.48 -23.68
CA GLY A 206 0.36 5.01 -23.76
C GLY A 206 -0.54 4.37 -22.72
N ASP A 207 -0.64 3.06 -22.86
CA ASP A 207 -1.36 2.18 -21.93
C ASP A 207 -0.37 1.49 -21.00
N PHE A 208 -0.64 1.56 -19.70
CA PHE A 208 0.22 1.03 -18.65
C PHE A 208 -0.52 -0.06 -17.88
N PRO A 209 -0.21 -1.34 -18.15
CA PRO A 209 -0.82 -2.44 -17.42
C PRO A 209 -0.45 -2.43 -15.93
N VAL A 210 -1.41 -2.83 -15.09
CA VAL A 210 -1.26 -3.01 -13.65
C VAL A 210 -1.51 -4.46 -13.31
N PHE A 211 -0.56 -5.10 -12.65
CA PHE A 211 -0.74 -6.44 -12.10
C PHE A 211 -1.25 -6.40 -10.66
N LEU A 212 -1.82 -7.50 -10.20
CA LEU A 212 -2.05 -7.81 -8.79
C LEU A 212 -1.19 -9.01 -8.41
N LEU A 213 -0.25 -8.83 -7.48
CA LEU A 213 0.46 -9.92 -6.82
C LEU A 213 -0.37 -10.41 -5.63
N THR A 214 -0.68 -11.71 -5.59
CA THR A 214 -1.28 -12.38 -4.45
C THR A 214 -0.36 -13.46 -3.91
N ALA A 215 -0.30 -13.61 -2.60
CA ALA A 215 0.43 -14.68 -1.95
C ALA A 215 -0.05 -14.92 -0.52
N ARG A 216 0.34 -16.05 0.09
CA ARG A 216 -0.01 -16.41 1.47
C ARG A 216 1.22 -16.63 2.34
N ARG A 217 1.08 -16.28 3.62
CA ARG A 217 2.04 -16.64 4.65
C ARG A 217 1.90 -18.08 5.07
#